data_c0c650d307ef1a7b037d222923a04d13
#
_entry.id   c0c650d307ef1a7b037d222923a04d13
#
_cell.length_a   1.000
_cell.length_b   1.000
_cell.length_c   1.000
_cell.angle_alpha   90.00
_cell.angle_beta   90.00
_cell.angle_gamma   90.00
#
_symmetry.space_group_name_H-M   'P 1'
#
loop_
_entity.id
_entity.type
_entity.pdbx_description
1 polymer ?
#
loop_
_entity_poly.entity_id
_entity_poly.type
_entity_poly.pdbx_seq_one_letter_code
_entity_poly.pdbx_strand_id
1 'polypeptide(L)'
;MTGALTLLCFFCLIYLVSTGVGVWGNNNAAGWAFDITNFVFWIGIGHAGTLISAILFLTRQKWRTSIHRAAEAMTLFAVICAAIYPALHVGRAWMVWFMAPVPNSNAIWPNFRSPLQWDIFAVTTYFIVSVLFWFTGLIPDLATIRDRCQGKLQKSIYGILALGWRGGNRQWRQYEMAYLLLAGLSTPLVLSVHSVVSFDFAATVIPGWHTTLFPPYFVAGAIFGGFAMVLTILIPACTLYRPLRNFVSVSHVNTMCKVILLTGSLIGYSYAIEAFTAWYSGNLYERAAFWQRIFGPYGWACTAMVICNVMVPQLFWFRLFRTRLFLVWIIVQFANVGMWLERYVIVTGTLTRGHTPSSWAIFHPTWVDVCTFLGTFGLFASLFLIFIRFLPMVCMFEVKADMAESQPGEAG
;
A
#
# COMPACT_ATOMS: atom_id res chain seq x y z
N MET A 1 11.77 -12.37 -15.76
CA MET A 1 10.58 -12.86 -15.03
C MET A 1 9.57 -11.73 -14.77
N THR A 2 9.95 -10.62 -14.13
CA THR A 2 9.02 -9.50 -13.86
C THR A 2 8.39 -8.91 -15.12
N GLY A 3 9.17 -8.67 -16.17
CA GLY A 3 8.66 -8.18 -17.46
C GLY A 3 7.64 -9.10 -18.13
N ALA A 4 7.80 -10.42 -18.02
CA ALA A 4 6.83 -11.37 -18.55
C ALA A 4 5.49 -11.30 -17.77
N LEU A 5 5.53 -11.15 -16.44
CA LEU A 5 4.33 -10.94 -15.65
C LEU A 5 3.67 -9.59 -15.94
N THR A 6 4.47 -8.55 -16.20
CA THR A 6 3.93 -7.24 -16.63
C THR A 6 3.22 -7.35 -17.98
N LEU A 7 3.79 -8.07 -18.95
CA LEU A 7 3.14 -8.32 -20.23
C LEU A 7 1.86 -9.13 -20.08
N LEU A 8 1.86 -10.14 -19.20
CA LEU A 8 0.65 -10.89 -18.84
C LEU A 8 -0.42 -9.97 -18.26
N CYS A 9 -0.04 -9.02 -17.38
CA CYS A 9 -0.95 -8.01 -16.87
C CYS A 9 -1.61 -7.23 -18.03
N PHE A 10 -0.81 -6.62 -18.88
CA PHE A 10 -1.34 -5.87 -20.01
C PHE A 10 -2.21 -6.70 -20.95
N PHE A 11 -1.85 -7.95 -21.21
CA PHE A 11 -2.68 -8.86 -21.98
C PHE A 11 -4.05 -9.08 -21.34
N CYS A 12 -4.09 -9.38 -20.02
CA CYS A 12 -5.34 -9.54 -19.28
C CYS A 12 -6.18 -8.25 -19.29
N LEU A 13 -5.54 -7.07 -19.13
CA LEU A 13 -6.23 -5.79 -19.18
C LEU A 13 -6.86 -5.52 -20.56
N ILE A 14 -6.13 -5.77 -21.63
CA ILE A 14 -6.64 -5.61 -23.00
C ILE A 14 -7.80 -6.58 -23.24
N TYR A 15 -7.64 -7.84 -22.84
CA TYR A 15 -8.69 -8.86 -22.96
C TYR A 15 -9.95 -8.46 -22.19
N LEU A 16 -9.80 -7.96 -20.96
CA LEU A 16 -10.91 -7.52 -20.12
C LEU A 16 -11.64 -6.31 -20.72
N VAL A 17 -10.90 -5.30 -21.20
CA VAL A 17 -11.49 -4.11 -21.81
C VAL A 17 -12.20 -4.44 -23.14
N SER A 18 -11.67 -5.37 -23.93
CA SER A 18 -12.27 -5.77 -25.21
C SER A 18 -13.50 -6.67 -25.06
N THR A 19 -13.51 -7.54 -24.05
CA THR A 19 -14.57 -8.54 -23.84
C THR A 19 -15.62 -8.08 -22.83
N GLY A 20 -15.21 -7.27 -21.85
CA GLY A 20 -16.03 -6.78 -20.74
C GLY A 20 -15.73 -7.49 -19.42
N VAL A 21 -16.20 -6.89 -18.31
CA VAL A 21 -15.94 -7.37 -16.92
C VAL A 21 -16.51 -8.76 -16.63
N GLY A 22 -17.38 -9.31 -17.47
CA GLY A 22 -17.90 -10.66 -17.34
C GLY A 22 -16.84 -11.77 -17.46
N VAL A 23 -15.60 -11.46 -17.85
CA VAL A 23 -14.47 -12.40 -17.83
C VAL A 23 -13.90 -12.62 -16.43
N TRP A 24 -14.17 -11.73 -15.49
CA TRP A 24 -13.94 -11.95 -14.06
C TRP A 24 -14.99 -12.89 -13.49
N GLY A 25 -14.66 -13.55 -12.38
CA GLY A 25 -15.57 -14.46 -11.68
C GLY A 25 -16.69 -13.76 -10.89
N ASN A 26 -16.84 -12.44 -11.03
CA ASN A 26 -17.87 -11.68 -10.32
C ASN A 26 -19.28 -12.18 -10.67
N ASN A 27 -20.14 -12.24 -9.68
CA ASN A 27 -21.54 -12.67 -9.83
C ASN A 27 -22.47 -11.76 -9.03
N ASN A 28 -23.79 -11.99 -9.11
CA ASN A 28 -24.78 -11.15 -8.43
C ASN A 28 -24.59 -11.04 -6.91
N ALA A 29 -24.09 -12.09 -6.26
CA ALA A 29 -23.81 -12.08 -4.82
C ALA A 29 -22.44 -11.46 -4.51
N ALA A 30 -21.46 -11.69 -5.36
CA ALA A 30 -20.11 -11.17 -5.25
C ALA A 30 -19.82 -10.18 -6.38
N GLY A 31 -20.49 -9.03 -6.36
CA GLY A 31 -20.22 -7.94 -7.31
C GLY A 31 -18.82 -7.34 -7.12
N TRP A 32 -18.31 -7.39 -5.91
CA TRP A 32 -16.93 -7.07 -5.55
C TRP A 32 -16.23 -8.37 -5.13
N ALA A 33 -15.14 -8.71 -5.80
CA ALA A 33 -14.39 -9.92 -5.51
C ALA A 33 -12.87 -9.68 -5.57
N PHE A 34 -12.15 -10.36 -6.45
CA PHE A 34 -10.69 -10.19 -6.57
C PHE A 34 -10.28 -8.78 -6.96
N ASP A 35 -11.05 -8.11 -7.78
CA ASP A 35 -10.81 -6.73 -8.23
C ASP A 35 -10.72 -5.75 -7.05
N ILE A 36 -11.76 -5.65 -6.24
CA ILE A 36 -11.77 -4.73 -5.09
C ILE A 36 -10.88 -5.24 -3.94
N THR A 37 -10.78 -6.55 -3.75
CA THR A 37 -9.81 -7.14 -2.81
C THR A 37 -8.39 -6.68 -3.14
N ASN A 38 -7.99 -6.74 -4.41
CA ASN A 38 -6.67 -6.33 -4.86
C ASN A 38 -6.47 -4.81 -4.79
N PHE A 39 -7.50 -4.02 -5.09
CA PHE A 39 -7.48 -2.57 -4.89
C PHE A 39 -7.13 -2.23 -3.45
N VAL A 40 -7.90 -2.74 -2.49
CA VAL A 40 -7.70 -2.45 -1.06
C VAL A 40 -6.36 -2.97 -0.56
N PHE A 41 -5.90 -4.12 -1.06
CA PHE A 41 -4.58 -4.66 -0.74
C PHE A 41 -3.45 -3.74 -1.21
N TRP A 42 -3.45 -3.32 -2.47
CA TRP A 42 -2.41 -2.45 -3.02
C TRP A 42 -2.41 -1.06 -2.40
N ILE A 43 -3.57 -0.49 -2.14
CA ILE A 43 -3.68 0.80 -1.44
C ILE A 43 -3.09 0.70 -0.03
N GLY A 44 -3.33 -0.42 0.68
CA GLY A 44 -2.75 -0.69 1.99
C GLY A 44 -1.23 -0.75 1.97
N ILE A 45 -0.64 -1.41 0.97
CA ILE A 45 0.81 -1.44 0.78
C ILE A 45 1.38 -0.04 0.58
N GLY A 46 0.72 0.80 -0.20
CA GLY A 46 1.15 2.17 -0.46
C GLY A 46 1.31 3.03 0.81
N HIS A 47 0.57 2.74 1.85
CA HIS A 47 0.55 3.55 3.08
C HIS A 47 1.88 3.66 3.81
N ALA A 48 2.62 2.56 3.94
CA ALA A 48 3.82 2.52 4.77
C ALA A 48 4.94 3.42 4.23
N GLY A 49 5.03 3.58 2.93
CA GLY A 49 6.09 4.42 2.37
C GLY A 49 5.99 5.88 2.79
N THR A 50 4.80 6.45 2.67
CA THR A 50 4.57 7.84 3.12
C THR A 50 4.65 7.96 4.63
N LEU A 51 4.20 6.93 5.38
CA LEU A 51 4.33 6.92 6.85
C LEU A 51 5.80 6.92 7.26
N ILE A 52 6.64 6.06 6.67
CA ILE A 52 8.07 6.00 6.94
C ILE A 52 8.74 7.33 6.59
N SER A 53 8.40 7.93 5.47
CA SER A 53 9.01 9.19 5.04
C SER A 53 8.54 10.36 5.88
N ALA A 54 7.23 10.57 6.00
CA ALA A 54 6.65 11.76 6.60
C ALA A 54 6.67 11.71 8.14
N ILE A 55 6.09 10.68 8.75
CA ILE A 55 5.97 10.60 10.21
C ILE A 55 7.34 10.45 10.87
N LEU A 56 8.21 9.58 10.33
CA LEU A 56 9.54 9.43 10.90
C LEU A 56 10.42 10.66 10.67
N PHE A 57 10.17 11.44 9.61
CA PHE A 57 10.81 12.72 9.41
C PHE A 57 10.38 13.74 10.46
N LEU A 58 9.07 13.91 10.66
CA LEU A 58 8.52 14.84 11.65
C LEU A 58 8.94 14.47 13.09
N THR A 59 9.08 13.19 13.38
CA THR A 59 9.56 12.69 14.68
C THR A 59 11.08 12.62 14.77
N ARG A 60 11.81 13.12 13.77
CA ARG A 60 13.29 13.18 13.70
C ARG A 60 13.98 11.83 13.89
N GLN A 61 13.40 10.78 13.36
CA GLN A 61 13.95 9.43 13.45
C GLN A 61 15.08 9.22 12.42
N LYS A 62 16.31 9.11 12.86
CA LYS A 62 17.50 8.96 11.97
C LYS A 62 17.48 7.65 11.17
N TRP A 63 16.91 6.57 11.71
CA TRP A 63 16.91 5.28 11.02
C TRP A 63 16.10 5.26 9.70
N ARG A 64 15.26 6.26 9.44
CA ARG A 64 14.52 6.40 8.17
C ARG A 64 15.43 6.70 6.97
N THR A 65 16.56 7.39 7.18
CA THR A 65 17.41 7.99 6.14
C THR A 65 17.81 7.02 5.04
N SER A 66 18.07 5.76 5.41
CA SER A 66 18.49 4.72 4.47
C SER A 66 17.36 4.02 3.71
N ILE A 67 16.11 4.15 4.16
CA ILE A 67 15.00 3.33 3.65
C ILE A 67 13.83 4.15 3.08
N HIS A 68 13.68 5.42 3.48
CA HIS A 68 12.49 6.22 3.13
C HIS A 68 12.30 6.38 1.62
N ARG A 69 13.37 6.58 0.85
CA ARG A 69 13.30 6.76 -0.61
C ARG A 69 12.73 5.54 -1.33
N ALA A 70 13.19 4.35 -0.93
CA ALA A 70 12.65 3.10 -1.46
C ALA A 70 11.18 2.90 -1.07
N ALA A 71 10.82 3.27 0.15
CA ALA A 71 9.48 3.19 0.67
C ALA A 71 8.52 4.17 -0.04
N GLU A 72 8.96 5.42 -0.30
CA GLU A 72 8.20 6.40 -1.10
C GLU A 72 7.93 5.92 -2.52
N ALA A 73 8.95 5.39 -3.20
CA ALA A 73 8.80 4.82 -4.54
C ALA A 73 7.81 3.63 -4.53
N MET A 74 7.89 2.77 -3.51
CA MET A 74 6.96 1.67 -3.31
C MET A 74 5.51 2.17 -3.20
N THR A 75 5.28 3.27 -2.47
CA THR A 75 3.96 3.90 -2.37
C THR A 75 3.39 4.22 -3.74
N LEU A 76 4.14 4.94 -4.58
CA LEU A 76 3.67 5.36 -5.89
C LEU A 76 3.32 4.17 -6.78
N PHE A 77 4.17 3.16 -6.80
CA PHE A 77 3.96 1.98 -7.63
C PHE A 77 2.79 1.12 -7.13
N ALA A 78 2.60 1.03 -5.82
CA ALA A 78 1.45 0.35 -5.22
C ALA A 78 0.13 1.07 -5.55
N VAL A 79 0.09 2.41 -5.47
CA VAL A 79 -1.10 3.18 -5.83
C VAL A 79 -1.41 3.08 -7.33
N ILE A 80 -0.40 3.05 -8.21
CA ILE A 80 -0.60 2.79 -9.65
C ILE A 80 -1.24 1.41 -9.85
N CYS A 81 -0.74 0.36 -9.20
CA CYS A 81 -1.33 -0.97 -9.26
C CYS A 81 -2.76 -1.01 -8.70
N ALA A 82 -3.02 -0.29 -7.61
CA ALA A 82 -4.34 -0.17 -7.02
C ALA A 82 -5.36 0.48 -7.97
N ALA A 83 -4.99 1.59 -8.60
CA ALA A 83 -5.88 2.39 -9.43
C ALA A 83 -6.40 1.63 -10.68
N ILE A 84 -5.69 0.60 -11.14
CA ILE A 84 -6.10 -0.24 -12.26
C ILE A 84 -7.46 -0.91 -11.99
N TYR A 85 -7.66 -1.42 -10.78
CA TYR A 85 -8.84 -2.23 -10.45
C TYR A 85 -10.16 -1.44 -10.46
N PRO A 86 -10.31 -0.30 -9.75
CA PRO A 86 -11.53 0.50 -9.82
C PRO A 86 -11.80 1.03 -11.23
N ALA A 87 -10.75 1.44 -11.94
CA ALA A 87 -10.87 1.95 -13.30
C ALA A 87 -11.47 0.92 -14.28
N LEU A 88 -11.21 -0.36 -14.05
CA LEU A 88 -11.75 -1.46 -14.85
C LEU A 88 -13.08 -1.97 -14.32
N HIS A 89 -13.27 -1.93 -12.99
CA HIS A 89 -14.50 -2.38 -12.33
C HIS A 89 -15.76 -1.63 -12.81
N VAL A 90 -15.61 -0.38 -13.23
CA VAL A 90 -16.69 0.41 -13.87
C VAL A 90 -17.29 -0.30 -15.09
N GLY A 91 -16.62 -1.29 -15.64
CA GLY A 91 -17.06 -2.12 -16.76
C GLY A 91 -16.75 -1.52 -18.13
N ARG A 92 -16.91 -0.22 -18.27
CA ARG A 92 -16.55 0.57 -19.45
C ARG A 92 -15.43 1.54 -19.06
N ALA A 93 -14.17 1.16 -19.22
CA ALA A 93 -13.02 1.94 -18.77
C ALA A 93 -13.02 3.39 -19.27
N TRP A 94 -13.55 3.64 -20.49
CA TRP A 94 -13.71 5.00 -21.04
C TRP A 94 -14.77 5.85 -20.34
N MET A 95 -15.58 5.25 -19.45
CA MET A 95 -16.59 5.95 -18.65
C MET A 95 -16.10 6.23 -17.23
N VAL A 96 -14.86 5.92 -16.91
CA VAL A 96 -14.27 6.12 -15.56
C VAL A 96 -14.38 7.57 -15.08
N TRP A 97 -14.43 8.54 -15.99
CA TRP A 97 -14.58 9.94 -15.66
C TRP A 97 -15.90 10.27 -14.94
N PHE A 98 -16.95 9.44 -15.06
CA PHE A 98 -18.17 9.59 -14.27
C PHE A 98 -17.96 9.40 -12.76
N MET A 99 -16.87 8.80 -12.36
CA MET A 99 -16.47 8.71 -10.96
C MET A 99 -15.96 10.06 -10.42
N ALA A 100 -15.55 10.98 -11.30
CA ALA A 100 -15.21 12.34 -10.89
C ALA A 100 -16.50 13.16 -10.60
N PRO A 101 -16.43 14.17 -9.70
CA PRO A 101 -17.58 15.03 -9.38
C PRO A 101 -17.85 16.02 -10.52
N VAL A 102 -18.24 15.50 -11.65
CA VAL A 102 -18.57 16.32 -12.82
C VAL A 102 -20.03 16.77 -12.71
N PRO A 103 -20.35 18.06 -12.88
CA PRO A 103 -21.72 18.53 -12.99
C PRO A 103 -22.42 17.74 -14.11
N ASN A 104 -23.46 17.00 -13.77
CA ASN A 104 -24.26 16.32 -14.77
C ASN A 104 -25.56 17.11 -15.03
N SER A 105 -26.19 16.86 -16.19
CA SER A 105 -27.42 17.53 -16.62
C SER A 105 -28.60 17.29 -15.68
N ASN A 106 -28.53 16.31 -14.80
CA ASN A 106 -29.60 15.97 -13.87
C ASN A 106 -29.44 16.67 -12.52
N ALA A 107 -28.47 17.58 -12.36
CA ALA A 107 -28.16 18.29 -11.12
C ALA A 107 -28.08 17.38 -9.88
N ILE A 108 -27.79 16.10 -10.09
CA ILE A 108 -27.77 15.09 -9.04
C ILE A 108 -26.34 15.02 -8.49
N TRP A 109 -26.16 15.60 -7.30
CA TRP A 109 -25.00 15.39 -6.45
C TRP A 109 -25.19 14.28 -5.37
N PRO A 110 -26.13 13.31 -5.51
CA PRO A 110 -26.27 12.23 -4.53
C PRO A 110 -25.02 11.38 -4.42
N ASN A 111 -24.15 11.41 -5.43
CA ASN A 111 -22.87 10.71 -5.44
C ASN A 111 -21.96 11.15 -4.29
N PHE A 112 -22.04 12.40 -3.82
CA PHE A 112 -21.29 12.85 -2.64
C PHE A 112 -21.69 12.14 -1.34
N ARG A 113 -22.80 11.43 -1.30
CA ARG A 113 -23.22 10.61 -0.18
C ARG A 113 -22.58 9.20 -0.22
N SER A 114 -21.94 8.83 -1.33
CA SER A 114 -21.28 7.54 -1.48
C SER A 114 -19.81 7.62 -1.02
N PRO A 115 -19.36 6.72 -0.14
CA PRO A 115 -17.94 6.58 0.21
C PRO A 115 -17.04 6.34 -1.00
N LEU A 116 -17.50 5.63 -2.01
CA LEU A 116 -16.78 5.42 -3.27
C LEU A 116 -16.38 6.73 -3.96
N GLN A 117 -17.23 7.76 -3.85
CA GLN A 117 -16.89 9.08 -4.37
C GLN A 117 -15.80 9.75 -3.52
N TRP A 118 -15.83 9.56 -2.21
CA TRP A 118 -14.79 10.09 -1.31
C TRP A 118 -13.43 9.43 -1.55
N ASP A 119 -13.42 8.15 -1.91
CA ASP A 119 -12.22 7.41 -2.25
C ASP A 119 -11.47 8.02 -3.42
N ILE A 120 -12.18 8.48 -4.46
CA ILE A 120 -11.54 9.11 -5.62
C ILE A 120 -10.78 10.35 -5.19
N PHE A 121 -11.38 11.21 -4.37
CA PHE A 121 -10.71 12.40 -3.85
C PHE A 121 -9.53 12.02 -2.95
N ALA A 122 -9.76 11.09 -2.02
CA ALA A 122 -8.75 10.68 -1.07
C ALA A 122 -7.54 10.05 -1.76
N VAL A 123 -7.76 9.06 -2.63
CA VAL A 123 -6.70 8.34 -3.34
C VAL A 123 -5.97 9.25 -4.33
N THR A 124 -6.70 10.09 -5.09
CA THR A 124 -6.10 11.02 -6.04
C THR A 124 -5.25 12.08 -5.32
N THR A 125 -5.78 12.68 -4.26
CA THR A 125 -5.04 13.67 -3.47
C THR A 125 -3.81 13.04 -2.83
N TYR A 126 -3.96 11.85 -2.27
CA TYR A 126 -2.84 11.09 -1.70
C TYR A 126 -1.76 10.80 -2.75
N PHE A 127 -2.15 10.35 -3.94
CA PHE A 127 -1.20 10.08 -5.03
C PHE A 127 -0.45 11.34 -5.43
N ILE A 128 -1.16 12.46 -5.66
CA ILE A 128 -0.54 13.74 -6.06
C ILE A 128 0.44 14.22 -4.99
N VAL A 129 0.03 14.24 -3.72
CA VAL A 129 0.90 14.68 -2.62
C VAL A 129 2.10 13.75 -2.45
N SER A 130 1.90 12.44 -2.59
CA SER A 130 3.00 11.46 -2.53
C SER A 130 4.00 11.64 -3.68
N VAL A 131 3.52 11.92 -4.91
CA VAL A 131 4.38 12.25 -6.05
C VAL A 131 5.19 13.51 -5.78
N LEU A 132 4.54 14.58 -5.30
CA LEU A 132 5.20 15.85 -5.00
C LEU A 132 6.24 15.68 -3.89
N PHE A 133 5.91 14.94 -2.84
CA PHE A 133 6.82 14.67 -1.72
C PHE A 133 8.04 13.88 -2.17
N TRP A 134 7.85 12.77 -2.88
CA TRP A 134 8.91 11.96 -3.44
C TRP A 134 9.78 12.73 -4.44
N PHE A 135 9.15 13.48 -5.37
CA PHE A 135 9.87 14.25 -6.36
C PHE A 135 10.68 15.38 -5.74
N THR A 136 10.09 16.11 -4.79
CA THR A 136 10.82 17.16 -4.04
C THR A 136 12.06 16.59 -3.38
N GLY A 137 11.93 15.45 -2.71
CA GLY A 137 13.05 14.74 -2.10
C GLY A 137 14.14 14.33 -3.09
N LEU A 138 13.80 14.07 -4.37
CA LEU A 138 14.76 13.68 -5.42
C LEU A 138 15.59 14.84 -5.98
N ILE A 139 15.10 16.08 -5.93
CA ILE A 139 15.69 17.22 -6.64
C ILE A 139 17.22 17.38 -6.40
N PRO A 140 17.73 17.37 -5.16
CA PRO A 140 19.17 17.51 -4.92
C PRO A 140 20.00 16.34 -5.49
N ASP A 141 19.43 15.13 -5.43
CA ASP A 141 20.10 13.92 -5.93
C ASP A 141 20.11 13.89 -7.45
N LEU A 142 19.02 14.32 -8.11
CA LEU A 142 18.93 14.46 -9.57
C LEU A 142 19.96 15.50 -10.09
N ALA A 143 20.16 16.59 -9.38
CA ALA A 143 21.20 17.56 -9.71
C ALA A 143 22.61 16.95 -9.60
N THR A 144 22.85 16.14 -8.57
CA THR A 144 24.12 15.43 -8.40
C THR A 144 24.37 14.44 -9.55
N ILE A 145 23.34 13.73 -10.00
CA ILE A 145 23.44 12.82 -11.13
C ILE A 145 23.69 13.61 -12.43
N ARG A 146 22.95 14.71 -12.67
CA ARG A 146 23.16 15.61 -13.81
C ARG A 146 24.62 16.02 -13.93
N ASP A 147 25.23 16.43 -12.83
CA ASP A 147 26.59 16.98 -12.81
C ASP A 147 27.66 15.89 -13.08
N ARG A 148 27.32 14.62 -12.83
CA ARG A 148 28.18 13.46 -13.10
C ARG A 148 27.93 12.77 -14.44
N CYS A 149 26.82 13.06 -15.12
CA CYS A 149 26.49 12.46 -16.39
C CYS A 149 27.43 12.93 -17.51
N GLN A 150 27.95 11.99 -18.32
CA GLN A 150 28.77 12.29 -19.49
C GLN A 150 27.92 12.46 -20.77
N GLY A 151 26.78 11.77 -20.87
CA GLY A 151 25.89 11.83 -22.04
C GLY A 151 25.06 13.12 -22.09
N LYS A 152 25.09 13.84 -23.24
CA LYS A 152 24.32 15.08 -23.41
C LYS A 152 22.84 14.92 -23.16
N LEU A 153 22.22 13.83 -23.65
CA LEU A 153 20.79 13.54 -23.47
C LEU A 153 20.46 13.30 -21.99
N GLN A 154 21.24 12.46 -21.32
CA GLN A 154 21.07 12.18 -19.90
C GLN A 154 21.21 13.45 -19.05
N LYS A 155 22.24 14.26 -19.32
CA LYS A 155 22.46 15.53 -18.65
C LYS A 155 21.29 16.48 -18.84
N SER A 156 20.69 16.54 -20.02
CA SER A 156 19.52 17.37 -20.30
C SER A 156 18.29 16.87 -19.52
N ILE A 157 18.01 15.56 -19.55
CA ILE A 157 16.87 14.97 -18.83
C ILE A 157 16.97 15.23 -17.33
N TYR A 158 18.10 14.88 -16.70
CA TYR A 158 18.29 15.12 -15.27
C TYR A 158 18.36 16.62 -14.94
N GLY A 159 18.81 17.46 -15.89
CA GLY A 159 18.80 18.92 -15.76
C GLY A 159 17.39 19.50 -15.65
N ILE A 160 16.47 19.03 -16.50
CA ILE A 160 15.05 19.40 -16.47
C ILE A 160 14.42 18.91 -15.16
N LEU A 161 14.63 17.63 -14.81
CA LEU A 161 14.07 17.04 -13.59
C LEU A 161 14.62 17.67 -12.30
N ALA A 162 15.85 18.17 -12.32
CA ALA A 162 16.43 18.90 -11.18
C ALA A 162 15.91 20.33 -11.01
N LEU A 163 15.02 20.82 -11.87
CA LEU A 163 14.39 22.16 -11.79
C LEU A 163 15.38 23.30 -11.57
N GLY A 164 16.56 23.25 -12.21
CA GLY A 164 17.59 24.28 -12.08
C GLY A 164 18.30 24.32 -10.72
N TRP A 165 18.24 23.21 -9.95
CA TRP A 165 18.93 23.11 -8.67
C TRP A 165 20.43 23.30 -8.81
N ARG A 166 21.01 24.21 -8.00
CA ARG A 166 22.46 24.55 -7.96
C ARG A 166 23.09 24.42 -6.58
N GLY A 167 22.30 24.04 -5.56
CA GLY A 167 22.78 23.84 -4.19
C GLY A 167 23.08 25.11 -3.40
N GLY A 168 22.57 26.29 -3.81
CA GLY A 168 22.74 27.53 -3.06
C GLY A 168 21.95 27.54 -1.74
N ASN A 169 22.43 28.28 -0.72
CA ASN A 169 21.81 28.34 0.61
C ASN A 169 20.32 28.72 0.58
N ARG A 170 19.91 29.61 -0.33
CA ARG A 170 18.49 29.96 -0.51
C ARG A 170 17.66 28.76 -1.00
N GLN A 171 18.19 27.99 -1.94
CA GLN A 171 17.52 26.81 -2.45
C GLN A 171 17.39 25.73 -1.38
N TRP A 172 18.43 25.48 -0.59
CA TRP A 172 18.39 24.55 0.53
C TRP A 172 17.31 24.93 1.55
N ARG A 173 17.27 26.18 1.97
CA ARG A 173 16.26 26.65 2.93
C ARG A 173 14.82 26.53 2.38
N GLN A 174 14.63 26.80 1.09
CA GLN A 174 13.32 26.62 0.44
C GLN A 174 12.94 25.14 0.33
N TYR A 175 13.90 24.30 0.02
CA TYR A 175 13.73 22.85 -0.04
C TYR A 175 13.33 22.26 1.31
N GLU A 176 14.05 22.58 2.36
CA GLU A 176 13.76 22.11 3.73
C GLU A 176 12.36 22.53 4.17
N MET A 177 11.97 23.77 3.89
CA MET A 177 10.62 24.27 4.19
C MET A 177 9.56 23.54 3.38
N ALA A 178 9.74 23.36 2.08
CA ALA A 178 8.81 22.66 1.21
C ALA A 178 8.68 21.19 1.63
N TYR A 179 9.79 20.52 1.91
CA TYR A 179 9.81 19.12 2.34
C TYR A 179 9.12 18.94 3.70
N LEU A 180 9.33 19.86 4.64
CA LEU A 180 8.66 19.87 5.94
C LEU A 180 7.14 20.07 5.81
N LEU A 181 6.71 21.02 4.96
CA LEU A 181 5.28 21.26 4.69
C LEU A 181 4.60 20.04 4.03
N LEU A 182 5.27 19.44 3.05
CA LEU A 182 4.78 18.23 2.40
C LEU A 182 4.70 17.04 3.36
N ALA A 183 5.69 16.87 4.24
CA ALA A 183 5.65 15.85 5.28
C ALA A 183 4.49 16.08 6.26
N GLY A 184 4.29 17.34 6.67
CA GLY A 184 3.18 17.75 7.53
C GLY A 184 1.81 17.48 6.89
N LEU A 185 1.67 17.74 5.59
CA LEU A 185 0.45 17.47 4.83
C LEU A 185 0.23 15.97 4.59
N SER A 186 1.29 15.23 4.29
CA SER A 186 1.23 13.79 3.99
C SER A 186 0.79 12.97 5.20
N THR A 187 1.16 13.39 6.41
CA THR A 187 0.88 12.63 7.65
C THR A 187 -0.63 12.41 7.90
N PRO A 188 -1.49 13.46 8.01
CA PRO A 188 -2.93 13.24 8.16
C PRO A 188 -3.53 12.60 6.92
N LEU A 189 -2.98 12.87 5.74
CA LEU A 189 -3.49 12.31 4.49
C LEU A 189 -3.33 10.79 4.43
N VAL A 190 -2.20 10.26 4.88
CA VAL A 190 -1.97 8.81 5.00
C VAL A 190 -3.04 8.15 5.86
N LEU A 191 -3.34 8.73 7.02
CA LEU A 191 -4.35 8.18 7.93
C LEU A 191 -5.77 8.30 7.34
N SER A 192 -6.08 9.43 6.72
CA SER A 192 -7.42 9.70 6.19
C SER A 192 -7.77 8.83 4.99
N VAL A 193 -6.84 8.59 4.05
CA VAL A 193 -7.11 7.76 2.87
C VAL A 193 -7.59 6.37 3.26
N HIS A 194 -6.89 5.71 4.19
CA HIS A 194 -7.28 4.34 4.56
C HIS A 194 -8.54 4.31 5.42
N SER A 195 -8.80 5.39 6.16
CA SER A 195 -10.07 5.58 6.86
C SER A 195 -11.22 5.74 5.86
N VAL A 196 -11.02 6.51 4.78
CA VAL A 196 -12.04 6.72 3.73
C VAL A 196 -12.31 5.41 2.99
N VAL A 197 -11.29 4.68 2.54
CA VAL A 197 -11.44 3.34 1.93
C VAL A 197 -12.21 2.38 2.84
N SER A 198 -12.03 2.47 4.15
CA SER A 198 -12.77 1.65 5.10
C SER A 198 -14.25 1.97 5.16
N PHE A 199 -14.65 3.21 4.85
CA PHE A 199 -16.06 3.62 4.82
C PHE A 199 -16.83 2.98 3.66
N ASP A 200 -16.18 2.51 2.61
CA ASP A 200 -16.82 1.70 1.56
C ASP A 200 -17.50 0.46 2.14
N PHE A 201 -17.03 0.00 3.27
CA PHE A 201 -17.58 -1.13 4.03
C PHE A 201 -18.36 -0.66 5.25
N ALA A 202 -17.75 0.16 6.11
CA ALA A 202 -18.30 0.55 7.41
C ALA A 202 -19.60 1.36 7.32
N ALA A 203 -19.81 2.13 6.25
CA ALA A 203 -21.01 2.95 6.05
C ALA A 203 -22.16 2.17 5.35
N THR A 204 -22.00 0.88 5.07
CA THR A 204 -23.04 0.05 4.45
C THR A 204 -23.93 -0.61 5.50
N VAL A 205 -25.04 -1.19 5.03
CA VAL A 205 -25.97 -1.96 5.89
C VAL A 205 -25.69 -3.47 5.87
N ILE A 206 -24.64 -3.90 5.18
CA ILE A 206 -24.31 -5.33 5.01
C ILE A 206 -23.82 -5.91 6.34
N PRO A 207 -24.35 -7.06 6.80
CA PRO A 207 -23.91 -7.69 8.03
C PRO A 207 -22.43 -8.08 7.95
N GLY A 208 -21.66 -7.75 9.00
CA GLY A 208 -20.22 -7.96 9.06
C GLY A 208 -19.39 -6.85 8.40
N TRP A 209 -20.01 -5.85 7.75
CA TRP A 209 -19.36 -4.64 7.27
C TRP A 209 -19.70 -3.43 8.13
N HIS A 210 -20.94 -3.34 8.61
CA HIS A 210 -21.43 -2.21 9.39
C HIS A 210 -20.79 -2.16 10.77
N THR A 211 -19.61 -1.57 10.85
CA THR A 211 -18.87 -1.42 12.11
C THR A 211 -18.02 -0.14 12.14
N THR A 212 -18.01 0.55 13.29
CA THR A 212 -17.19 1.73 13.53
C THR A 212 -15.71 1.40 13.74
N LEU A 213 -15.37 0.13 13.92
CA LEU A 213 -14.00 -0.32 14.13
C LEU A 213 -13.16 -0.31 12.84
N PHE A 214 -13.78 -0.37 11.67
CA PHE A 214 -13.06 -0.49 10.40
C PHE A 214 -12.04 0.62 10.13
N PRO A 215 -12.32 1.93 10.31
CA PRO A 215 -11.35 2.96 10.04
C PRO A 215 -10.01 2.79 10.78
N PRO A 216 -9.95 2.70 12.11
CA PRO A 216 -8.68 2.50 12.82
C PRO A 216 -8.04 1.13 12.53
N TYR A 217 -8.85 0.10 12.35
CA TYR A 217 -8.40 -1.24 12.02
C TYR A 217 -7.74 -1.30 10.64
N PHE A 218 -8.34 -0.68 9.62
CA PHE A 218 -7.77 -0.62 8.26
C PHE A 218 -6.45 0.15 8.23
N VAL A 219 -6.33 1.24 9.00
CA VAL A 219 -5.07 1.99 9.13
C VAL A 219 -3.99 1.12 9.76
N ALA A 220 -4.30 0.40 10.85
CA ALA A 220 -3.34 -0.51 11.49
C ALA A 220 -2.89 -1.62 10.53
N GLY A 221 -3.83 -2.21 9.76
CA GLY A 221 -3.56 -3.20 8.74
C GLY A 221 -2.69 -2.68 7.60
N ALA A 222 -2.91 -1.44 7.16
CA ALA A 222 -2.09 -0.80 6.14
C ALA A 222 -0.65 -0.58 6.60
N ILE A 223 -0.46 -0.15 7.83
CA ILE A 223 0.88 -0.02 8.42
C ILE A 223 1.57 -1.39 8.49
N PHE A 224 0.87 -2.39 8.99
CA PHE A 224 1.35 -3.76 9.11
C PHE A 224 1.80 -4.34 7.76
N GLY A 225 0.91 -4.35 6.76
CA GLY A 225 1.19 -4.89 5.43
C GLY A 225 2.24 -4.09 4.68
N GLY A 226 2.21 -2.76 4.82
CA GLY A 226 3.17 -1.90 4.17
C GLY A 226 4.60 -2.06 4.70
N PHE A 227 4.80 -2.15 6.02
CA PHE A 227 6.12 -2.49 6.59
C PHE A 227 6.58 -3.89 6.19
N ALA A 228 5.67 -4.86 6.12
CA ALA A 228 5.98 -6.20 5.62
C ALA A 228 6.44 -6.16 4.16
N MET A 229 5.79 -5.37 3.30
CA MET A 229 6.19 -5.21 1.90
C MET A 229 7.52 -4.49 1.74
N VAL A 230 7.80 -3.44 2.54
CA VAL A 230 9.11 -2.79 2.54
C VAL A 230 10.22 -3.79 2.85
N LEU A 231 10.06 -4.64 3.87
CA LEU A 231 11.03 -5.69 4.19
C LEU A 231 11.11 -6.77 3.12
N THR A 232 10.00 -7.09 2.45
CA THR A 232 9.94 -8.03 1.32
C THR A 232 10.85 -7.59 0.18
N ILE A 233 10.93 -6.29 -0.09
CA ILE A 233 11.78 -5.71 -1.16
C ILE A 233 13.21 -5.47 -0.63
N LEU A 234 13.34 -4.90 0.55
CA LEU A 234 14.60 -4.41 1.08
C LEU A 234 15.59 -5.56 1.39
N ILE A 235 15.11 -6.66 1.96
CA ILE A 235 15.97 -7.79 2.32
C ILE A 235 16.63 -8.44 1.09
N PRO A 236 15.89 -8.80 0.02
CA PRO A 236 16.52 -9.26 -1.22
C PRO A 236 17.41 -8.21 -1.87
N ALA A 237 17.01 -6.93 -1.88
CA ALA A 237 17.84 -5.85 -2.43
C ALA A 237 19.20 -5.76 -1.72
N CYS A 238 19.23 -5.86 -0.39
CA CYS A 238 20.48 -5.90 0.39
C CYS A 238 21.32 -7.17 0.16
N THR A 239 20.70 -8.28 -0.23
CA THR A 239 21.43 -9.51 -0.54
C THR A 239 22.02 -9.49 -1.94
N LEU A 240 21.27 -8.97 -2.90
CA LEU A 240 21.69 -8.88 -4.31
C LEU A 240 22.70 -7.74 -4.55
N TYR A 241 22.50 -6.60 -3.87
CA TYR A 241 23.34 -5.42 -4.03
C TYR A 241 24.10 -5.12 -2.72
N ARG A 242 25.28 -5.72 -2.60
CA ARG A 242 26.12 -5.65 -1.38
C ARG A 242 26.38 -4.24 -0.83
N PRO A 243 26.61 -3.20 -1.65
CA PRO A 243 26.81 -1.82 -1.13
C PRO A 243 25.64 -1.31 -0.29
N LEU A 244 24.41 -1.77 -0.56
CA LEU A 244 23.23 -1.36 0.21
C LEU A 244 23.25 -1.85 1.66
N ARG A 245 23.96 -2.94 1.95
CA ARG A 245 24.14 -3.47 3.32
C ARG A 245 24.86 -2.49 4.26
N ASN A 246 25.67 -1.60 3.72
CA ASN A 246 26.36 -0.61 4.52
C ASN A 246 25.43 0.49 5.03
N PHE A 247 24.29 0.69 4.37
CA PHE A 247 23.28 1.70 4.71
C PHE A 247 22.11 1.12 5.50
N VAL A 248 21.73 -0.11 5.22
CA VAL A 248 20.60 -0.79 5.88
C VAL A 248 21.13 -1.81 6.89
N SER A 249 21.16 -1.42 8.15
CA SER A 249 21.63 -2.27 9.24
C SER A 249 20.54 -3.23 9.74
N VAL A 250 20.97 -4.31 10.42
CA VAL A 250 20.05 -5.23 11.12
C VAL A 250 19.23 -4.50 12.19
N SER A 251 19.73 -3.38 12.73
CA SER A 251 18.99 -2.55 13.67
C SER A 251 17.74 -1.93 13.04
N HIS A 252 17.84 -1.45 11.79
CA HIS A 252 16.70 -0.93 11.03
C HIS A 252 15.63 -2.01 10.86
N VAL A 253 16.03 -3.20 10.42
CA VAL A 253 15.13 -4.36 10.26
C VAL A 253 14.48 -4.73 11.59
N ASN A 254 15.25 -4.78 12.67
CA ASN A 254 14.73 -5.08 14.01
C ASN A 254 13.67 -4.05 14.48
N THR A 255 13.87 -2.76 14.17
CA THR A 255 12.89 -1.72 14.51
C THR A 255 11.60 -1.90 13.69
N MET A 256 11.72 -2.18 12.40
CA MET A 256 10.55 -2.46 11.54
C MET A 256 9.78 -3.70 12.00
N CYS A 257 10.47 -4.77 12.43
CA CYS A 257 9.83 -5.95 13.01
C CYS A 257 9.03 -5.63 14.27
N LYS A 258 9.49 -4.68 15.11
CA LYS A 258 8.75 -4.24 16.29
C LYS A 258 7.47 -3.48 15.91
N VAL A 259 7.51 -2.67 14.84
CA VAL A 259 6.31 -2.00 14.32
C VAL A 259 5.31 -3.03 13.79
N ILE A 260 5.77 -4.04 13.04
CA ILE A 260 4.93 -5.14 12.56
C ILE A 260 4.31 -5.91 13.73
N LEU A 261 5.09 -6.20 14.79
CA LEU A 261 4.58 -6.85 15.99
C LEU A 261 3.48 -6.04 16.67
N LEU A 262 3.70 -4.74 16.85
CA LEU A 262 2.72 -3.84 17.46
C LEU A 262 1.43 -3.78 16.63
N THR A 263 1.54 -3.54 15.34
CA THR A 263 0.38 -3.41 14.45
C THR A 263 -0.34 -4.73 14.24
N GLY A 264 0.39 -5.86 14.16
CA GLY A 264 -0.20 -7.20 14.16
C GLY A 264 -0.97 -7.53 15.43
N SER A 265 -0.50 -7.05 16.59
CA SER A 265 -1.23 -7.17 17.85
C SER A 265 -2.50 -6.31 17.86
N LEU A 266 -2.46 -5.10 17.28
CA LEU A 266 -3.65 -4.25 17.11
C LEU A 266 -4.68 -4.89 16.18
N ILE A 267 -4.24 -5.54 15.11
CA ILE A 267 -5.12 -6.31 14.21
C ILE A 267 -5.78 -7.46 14.96
N GLY A 268 -5.01 -8.23 15.72
CA GLY A 268 -5.55 -9.32 16.55
C GLY A 268 -6.58 -8.83 17.57
N TYR A 269 -6.32 -7.70 18.22
CA TYR A 269 -7.27 -7.02 19.08
C TYR A 269 -8.55 -6.63 18.32
N SER A 270 -8.41 -6.09 17.11
CA SER A 270 -9.55 -5.69 16.28
C SER A 270 -10.42 -6.89 15.88
N TYR A 271 -9.83 -8.04 15.54
CA TYR A 271 -10.58 -9.27 15.27
C TYR A 271 -11.36 -9.75 16.50
N ALA A 272 -10.75 -9.65 17.69
CA ALA A 272 -11.41 -10.02 18.93
C ALA A 272 -12.59 -9.09 19.25
N ILE A 273 -12.44 -7.79 19.05
CA ILE A 273 -13.52 -6.81 19.24
C ILE A 273 -14.63 -7.00 18.22
N GLU A 274 -14.31 -7.27 16.95
CA GLU A 274 -15.33 -7.58 15.92
C GLU A 274 -16.15 -8.82 16.33
N ALA A 275 -15.48 -9.88 16.77
CA ALA A 275 -16.15 -11.07 17.29
C ALA A 275 -17.03 -10.78 18.52
N PHE A 276 -16.49 -10.01 19.45
CA PHE A 276 -17.21 -9.60 20.66
C PHE A 276 -18.44 -8.76 20.34
N THR A 277 -18.32 -7.76 19.47
CA THR A 277 -19.44 -6.89 19.09
C THR A 277 -20.53 -7.65 18.34
N ALA A 278 -20.17 -8.55 17.43
CA ALA A 278 -21.11 -9.42 16.74
C ALA A 278 -21.90 -10.30 17.71
N TRP A 279 -21.25 -10.82 18.74
CA TRP A 279 -21.88 -11.62 19.79
C TRP A 279 -22.72 -10.76 20.74
N TYR A 280 -22.16 -9.66 21.25
CA TYR A 280 -22.76 -8.81 22.28
C TYR A 280 -23.98 -8.03 21.79
N SER A 281 -23.98 -7.60 20.51
CA SER A 281 -25.09 -6.84 19.92
C SER A 281 -26.42 -7.59 19.94
N GLY A 282 -26.39 -8.92 20.02
CA GLY A 282 -27.59 -9.77 19.91
C GLY A 282 -28.24 -9.77 18.51
N ASN A 283 -27.68 -9.02 17.55
CA ASN A 283 -28.18 -8.98 16.19
C ASN A 283 -27.97 -10.33 15.50
N LEU A 284 -29.07 -10.94 15.07
CA LEU A 284 -29.06 -12.27 14.47
C LEU A 284 -28.25 -12.31 13.16
N TYR A 285 -28.32 -11.26 12.35
CA TYR A 285 -27.61 -11.18 11.07
C TYR A 285 -26.11 -11.01 11.26
N GLU A 286 -25.68 -10.17 12.20
CA GLU A 286 -24.25 -10.00 12.53
C GLU A 286 -23.64 -11.30 13.06
N ARG A 287 -24.35 -11.97 13.97
CA ARG A 287 -23.92 -13.27 14.50
C ARG A 287 -23.85 -14.32 13.41
N ALA A 288 -24.85 -14.38 12.52
CA ALA A 288 -24.86 -15.32 11.41
C ALA A 288 -23.72 -15.05 10.42
N ALA A 289 -23.47 -13.78 10.07
CA ALA A 289 -22.37 -13.40 9.20
C ALA A 289 -21.00 -13.80 9.79
N PHE A 290 -20.81 -13.59 11.09
CA PHE A 290 -19.60 -13.99 11.80
C PHE A 290 -19.41 -15.52 11.81
N TRP A 291 -20.47 -16.31 12.10
CA TRP A 291 -20.44 -17.76 12.03
C TRP A 291 -20.13 -18.27 10.61
N GLN A 292 -20.73 -17.67 9.59
CA GLN A 292 -20.47 -18.02 8.19
C GLN A 292 -19.04 -17.70 7.77
N ARG A 293 -18.45 -16.64 8.34
CA ARG A 293 -17.04 -16.27 8.09
C ARG A 293 -16.07 -17.33 8.63
N ILE A 294 -16.37 -17.93 9.79
CA ILE A 294 -15.50 -18.94 10.44
C ILE A 294 -15.78 -20.35 9.90
N PHE A 295 -17.04 -20.75 9.82
CA PHE A 295 -17.45 -22.13 9.51
C PHE A 295 -18.05 -22.31 8.12
N GLY A 296 -18.25 -21.23 7.39
CA GLY A 296 -18.77 -21.27 6.03
C GLY A 296 -17.70 -21.60 4.98
N PRO A 297 -18.03 -21.47 3.70
CA PRO A 297 -17.15 -21.84 2.58
C PRO A 297 -15.80 -21.10 2.57
N TYR A 298 -15.73 -19.92 3.17
CA TYR A 298 -14.51 -19.11 3.29
C TYR A 298 -13.77 -19.29 4.63
N GLY A 299 -14.20 -20.24 5.48
CA GLY A 299 -13.58 -20.49 6.79
C GLY A 299 -12.10 -20.83 6.72
N TRP A 300 -11.66 -21.49 5.65
CA TRP A 300 -10.23 -21.74 5.40
C TRP A 300 -9.44 -20.45 5.26
N ALA A 301 -9.98 -19.45 4.53
CA ALA A 301 -9.34 -18.16 4.34
C ALA A 301 -9.31 -17.35 5.65
N CYS A 302 -10.39 -17.38 6.42
CA CYS A 302 -10.45 -16.76 7.74
C CYS A 302 -9.43 -17.37 8.71
N THR A 303 -9.33 -18.69 8.76
CA THR A 303 -8.34 -19.39 9.60
C THR A 303 -6.91 -19.04 9.20
N ALA A 304 -6.60 -19.09 7.89
CA ALA A 304 -5.29 -18.74 7.38
C ALA A 304 -4.96 -17.25 7.65
N MET A 305 -5.92 -16.35 7.52
CA MET A 305 -5.80 -14.93 7.87
C MET A 305 -5.39 -14.73 9.33
N VAL A 306 -6.07 -15.39 10.27
CA VAL A 306 -5.75 -15.29 11.71
C VAL A 306 -4.35 -15.83 12.00
N ILE A 307 -3.98 -16.96 11.42
CA ILE A 307 -2.64 -17.52 11.59
C ILE A 307 -1.58 -16.52 11.07
N CYS A 308 -1.76 -16.00 9.86
CA CYS A 308 -0.78 -15.15 9.19
C CYS A 308 -0.67 -13.76 9.83
N ASN A 309 -1.78 -13.14 10.24
CA ASN A 309 -1.78 -11.75 10.74
C ASN A 309 -1.63 -11.66 12.25
N VAL A 310 -2.06 -12.70 13.00
CA VAL A 310 -2.04 -12.66 14.47
C VAL A 310 -0.96 -13.57 15.04
N MET A 311 -0.95 -14.86 14.68
CA MET A 311 -0.03 -15.82 15.30
C MET A 311 1.42 -15.69 14.83
N VAL A 312 1.63 -15.66 13.52
CA VAL A 312 2.98 -15.61 12.93
C VAL A 312 3.77 -14.37 13.34
N PRO A 313 3.22 -13.14 13.35
CA PRO A 313 3.94 -11.96 13.79
C PRO A 313 4.37 -11.99 15.27
N GLN A 314 3.72 -12.79 16.13
CA GLN A 314 4.15 -12.95 17.53
C GLN A 314 5.53 -13.59 17.66
N LEU A 315 6.03 -14.28 16.63
CA LEU A 315 7.42 -14.75 16.59
C LEU A 315 8.42 -13.60 16.75
N PHE A 316 8.05 -12.40 16.39
CA PHE A 316 8.87 -11.21 16.57
C PHE A 316 9.07 -10.78 18.05
N TRP A 317 8.41 -11.40 19.02
CA TRP A 317 8.80 -11.26 20.43
C TRP A 317 10.20 -11.78 20.69
N PHE A 318 10.60 -12.83 19.99
CA PHE A 318 11.91 -13.45 20.17
C PHE A 318 12.97 -12.75 19.30
N ARG A 319 14.10 -12.36 19.91
CA ARG A 319 15.19 -11.66 19.22
C ARG A 319 15.74 -12.44 18.02
N LEU A 320 15.77 -13.77 18.09
CA LEU A 320 16.22 -14.64 17.01
C LEU A 320 15.49 -14.34 15.69
N PHE A 321 14.16 -14.25 15.72
CA PHE A 321 13.34 -14.01 14.53
C PHE A 321 13.45 -12.59 13.98
N ARG A 322 13.85 -11.60 14.80
CA ARG A 322 14.03 -10.20 14.37
C ARG A 322 15.42 -9.88 13.83
N THR A 323 16.42 -10.73 14.10
CA THR A 323 17.82 -10.45 13.72
C THR A 323 18.32 -11.33 12.57
N ARG A 324 17.66 -12.43 12.27
CA ARG A 324 17.97 -13.32 11.15
C ARG A 324 17.17 -12.92 9.92
N LEU A 325 17.80 -12.21 8.98
CA LEU A 325 17.16 -11.65 7.79
C LEU A 325 16.31 -12.65 7.02
N PHE A 326 16.77 -13.89 6.88
CA PHE A 326 16.01 -14.94 6.18
C PHE A 326 14.69 -15.28 6.91
N LEU A 327 14.74 -15.41 8.25
CA LEU A 327 13.52 -15.67 9.04
C LEU A 327 12.56 -14.48 9.01
N VAL A 328 13.10 -13.26 9.09
CA VAL A 328 12.29 -12.04 8.90
C VAL A 328 11.59 -12.08 7.55
N TRP A 329 12.34 -12.39 6.48
CA TRP A 329 11.78 -12.42 5.13
C TRP A 329 10.64 -13.43 4.99
N ILE A 330 10.78 -14.62 5.58
CA ILE A 330 9.69 -15.61 5.59
C ILE A 330 8.48 -15.10 6.35
N ILE A 331 8.65 -14.56 7.56
CA ILE A 331 7.55 -14.07 8.40
C ILE A 331 6.77 -12.95 7.70
N VAL A 332 7.46 -12.02 7.03
CA VAL A 332 6.77 -10.93 6.32
C VAL A 332 6.03 -11.42 5.06
N GLN A 333 6.41 -12.55 4.45
CA GLN A 333 5.60 -13.14 3.38
C GLN A 333 4.25 -13.63 3.95
N PHE A 334 4.25 -14.28 5.11
CA PHE A 334 3.00 -14.65 5.78
C PHE A 334 2.15 -13.41 6.08
N ALA A 335 2.75 -12.33 6.56
CA ALA A 335 2.04 -11.07 6.80
C ALA A 335 1.39 -10.51 5.51
N ASN A 336 2.10 -10.50 4.39
CA ASN A 336 1.54 -10.05 3.10
C ASN A 336 0.39 -10.94 2.63
N VAL A 337 0.55 -12.26 2.71
CA VAL A 337 -0.51 -13.22 2.37
C VAL A 337 -1.71 -13.05 3.30
N GLY A 338 -1.48 -12.89 4.60
CA GLY A 338 -2.52 -12.68 5.59
C GLY A 338 -3.31 -11.39 5.35
N MET A 339 -2.64 -10.30 4.96
CA MET A 339 -3.31 -9.03 4.61
C MET A 339 -4.16 -9.14 3.36
N TRP A 340 -3.71 -9.89 2.36
CA TRP A 340 -4.54 -10.16 1.19
C TRP A 340 -5.76 -11.02 1.54
N LEU A 341 -5.56 -12.10 2.31
CA LEU A 341 -6.65 -12.96 2.79
C LEU A 341 -7.67 -12.19 3.63
N GLU A 342 -7.22 -11.24 4.45
CA GLU A 342 -8.09 -10.37 5.23
C GLU A 342 -9.02 -9.57 4.32
N ARG A 343 -8.47 -8.91 3.29
CA ARG A 343 -9.27 -8.17 2.32
C ARG A 343 -10.23 -9.11 1.57
N TYR A 344 -9.78 -10.29 1.22
CA TYR A 344 -10.62 -11.29 0.56
C TYR A 344 -11.78 -11.76 1.44
N VAL A 345 -11.55 -12.01 2.72
CA VAL A 345 -12.59 -12.40 3.69
C VAL A 345 -13.59 -11.26 3.91
N ILE A 346 -13.09 -10.02 4.07
CA ILE A 346 -13.95 -8.85 4.27
C ILE A 346 -14.80 -8.58 3.01
N VAL A 347 -14.20 -8.55 1.83
CA VAL A 347 -14.90 -8.19 0.59
C VAL A 347 -15.75 -9.36 0.11
N THR A 348 -15.11 -10.41 -0.40
CA THR A 348 -15.78 -11.52 -1.08
C THR A 348 -16.56 -12.40 -0.09
N GLY A 349 -15.92 -12.74 1.04
CA GLY A 349 -16.53 -13.63 2.03
C GLY A 349 -17.82 -13.06 2.61
N THR A 350 -17.87 -11.76 2.86
CA THR A 350 -19.05 -11.10 3.44
C THR A 350 -20.15 -10.88 2.41
N LEU A 351 -19.83 -10.36 1.21
CA LEU A 351 -20.82 -10.10 0.16
C LEU A 351 -21.57 -11.35 -0.26
N THR A 352 -20.91 -12.50 -0.33
CA THR A 352 -21.51 -13.77 -0.71
C THR A 352 -22.50 -14.31 0.33
N ARG A 353 -22.63 -13.67 1.50
CA ARG A 353 -23.43 -14.10 2.66
C ARG A 353 -24.26 -12.95 3.24
N GLY A 354 -24.91 -12.17 2.36
CA GLY A 354 -25.78 -11.06 2.77
C GLY A 354 -27.04 -11.49 3.52
N HIS A 355 -27.96 -10.56 3.72
CA HIS A 355 -29.19 -10.73 4.51
C HIS A 355 -30.11 -11.88 4.07
N THR A 356 -30.17 -12.14 2.76
CA THR A 356 -31.11 -13.12 2.20
C THR A 356 -30.40 -14.41 1.81
N PRO A 357 -30.63 -15.53 2.51
CA PRO A 357 -30.00 -16.82 2.18
C PRO A 357 -30.24 -17.28 0.74
N SER A 358 -31.38 -16.92 0.14
CA SER A 358 -31.71 -17.25 -1.25
C SER A 358 -30.79 -16.60 -2.29
N SER A 359 -30.11 -15.50 -1.92
CA SER A 359 -29.14 -14.81 -2.79
C SER A 359 -27.69 -15.23 -2.55
N TRP A 360 -27.44 -16.16 -1.61
CA TRP A 360 -26.09 -16.61 -1.32
C TRP A 360 -25.51 -17.38 -2.51
N ALA A 361 -24.27 -17.07 -2.84
CA ALA A 361 -23.52 -17.77 -3.88
C ALA A 361 -22.06 -17.95 -3.46
N ILE A 362 -21.30 -18.70 -4.23
CA ILE A 362 -19.86 -18.87 -4.06
C ILE A 362 -19.17 -18.15 -5.20
N PHE A 363 -18.13 -17.38 -4.87
CA PHE A 363 -17.25 -16.79 -5.86
C PHE A 363 -16.24 -17.83 -6.34
N HIS A 364 -16.10 -17.95 -7.64
CA HIS A 364 -15.09 -18.78 -8.29
C HIS A 364 -14.17 -17.89 -9.13
N PRO A 365 -12.90 -17.74 -8.73
CA PRO A 365 -11.96 -16.93 -9.49
C PRO A 365 -11.73 -17.55 -10.87
N THR A 366 -11.69 -16.72 -11.89
CA THR A 366 -11.31 -17.10 -13.24
C THR A 366 -9.79 -17.02 -13.42
N TRP A 367 -9.28 -17.57 -14.53
CA TRP A 367 -7.87 -17.42 -14.86
C TRP A 367 -7.50 -15.93 -15.07
N VAL A 368 -8.44 -15.09 -15.51
CA VAL A 368 -8.21 -13.64 -15.70
C VAL A 368 -8.01 -12.95 -14.36
N ASP A 369 -8.81 -13.29 -13.34
CA ASP A 369 -8.64 -12.76 -11.97
C ASP A 369 -7.24 -13.06 -11.44
N VAL A 370 -6.83 -14.33 -11.53
CA VAL A 370 -5.53 -14.78 -11.01
C VAL A 370 -4.37 -14.17 -11.81
N CYS A 371 -4.46 -14.19 -13.15
CA CYS A 371 -3.41 -13.63 -14.00
C CYS A 371 -3.28 -12.11 -13.86
N THR A 372 -4.38 -11.38 -13.72
CA THR A 372 -4.35 -9.94 -13.45
C THR A 372 -3.68 -9.66 -12.10
N PHE A 373 -4.03 -10.41 -11.06
CA PHE A 373 -3.42 -10.27 -9.75
C PHE A 373 -1.91 -10.52 -9.78
N LEU A 374 -1.46 -11.64 -10.32
CA LEU A 374 -0.04 -11.95 -10.47
C LEU A 374 0.66 -10.94 -11.37
N GLY A 375 -0.02 -10.49 -12.40
CA GLY A 375 0.48 -9.48 -13.33
C GLY A 375 0.74 -8.12 -12.68
N THR A 376 -0.09 -7.71 -11.71
CA THR A 376 0.16 -6.47 -10.96
C THR A 376 1.39 -6.56 -10.06
N PHE A 377 1.74 -7.72 -9.50
CA PHE A 377 3.04 -7.92 -8.83
C PHE A 377 4.20 -7.78 -9.83
N GLY A 378 4.03 -8.30 -11.06
CA GLY A 378 5.01 -8.12 -12.13
C GLY A 378 5.20 -6.64 -12.49
N LEU A 379 4.11 -5.90 -12.62
CA LEU A 379 4.12 -4.46 -12.89
C LEU A 379 4.81 -3.68 -11.75
N PHE A 380 4.41 -3.93 -10.51
CA PHE A 380 5.01 -3.33 -9.33
C PHE A 380 6.52 -3.57 -9.26
N ALA A 381 6.95 -4.82 -9.41
CA ALA A 381 8.37 -5.17 -9.39
C ALA A 381 9.14 -4.56 -10.57
N SER A 382 8.54 -4.49 -11.75
CA SER A 382 9.17 -3.87 -12.94
C SER A 382 9.34 -2.36 -12.75
N LEU A 383 8.34 -1.67 -12.24
CA LEU A 383 8.43 -0.24 -11.91
C LEU A 383 9.53 0.01 -10.86
N PHE A 384 9.62 -0.85 -9.84
CA PHE A 384 10.63 -0.74 -8.81
C PHE A 384 12.05 -0.98 -9.36
N LEU A 385 12.23 -1.97 -10.25
CA LEU A 385 13.52 -2.22 -10.92
C LEU A 385 13.93 -1.08 -11.85
N ILE A 386 12.98 -0.47 -12.57
CA ILE A 386 13.22 0.72 -13.40
C ILE A 386 13.65 1.88 -12.50
N PHE A 387 12.95 2.10 -11.38
CA PHE A 387 13.33 3.12 -10.41
C PHE A 387 14.77 2.94 -9.93
N ILE A 388 15.15 1.76 -9.45
CA ILE A 388 16.53 1.50 -8.96
C ILE A 388 17.58 1.73 -10.06
N ARG A 389 17.24 1.46 -11.32
CA ARG A 389 18.17 1.62 -12.45
C ARG A 389 18.47 3.08 -12.78
N PHE A 390 17.47 3.95 -12.66
CA PHE A 390 17.59 5.34 -13.14
C PHE A 390 17.64 6.38 -12.02
N LEU A 391 17.20 6.03 -10.84
CA LEU A 391 17.08 6.94 -9.70
C LEU A 391 17.76 6.35 -8.45
N PRO A 392 18.31 7.18 -7.56
CA PRO A 392 18.99 6.70 -6.37
C PRO A 392 17.99 6.14 -5.37
N MET A 393 18.18 4.87 -4.99
CA MET A 393 17.37 4.19 -3.98
C MET A 393 17.59 4.73 -2.56
N VAL A 394 18.76 5.30 -2.31
CA VAL A 394 19.16 5.90 -1.01
C VAL A 394 19.35 7.40 -1.19
N CYS A 395 18.91 8.19 -0.24
CA CYS A 395 19.06 9.65 -0.26
C CYS A 395 20.51 10.04 -0.03
N MET A 396 21.21 10.49 -1.08
CA MET A 396 22.65 10.72 -1.03
C MET A 396 23.03 11.88 -0.10
N PHE A 397 22.24 12.94 -0.09
CA PHE A 397 22.57 14.12 0.71
C PHE A 397 22.31 13.91 2.21
N GLU A 398 21.21 13.23 2.58
CA GLU A 398 20.93 12.92 4.00
C GLU A 398 21.97 11.94 4.57
N VAL A 399 22.35 10.90 3.81
CA VAL A 399 23.40 9.97 4.24
C VAL A 399 24.74 10.67 4.42
N LYS A 400 25.10 11.62 3.54
CA LYS A 400 26.31 12.42 3.71
C LYS A 400 26.26 13.31 4.97
N ALA A 401 25.10 13.88 5.28
CA ALA A 401 24.92 14.67 6.50
C ALA A 401 25.09 13.81 7.76
N ASP A 402 24.46 12.62 7.79
CA ASP A 402 24.61 11.67 8.92
C ASP A 402 26.05 11.18 9.08
N MET A 403 26.80 10.97 7.99
CA MET A 403 28.21 10.59 8.03
C MET A 403 29.10 11.74 8.58
N ALA A 404 28.82 12.98 8.19
CA ALA A 404 29.54 14.13 8.70
C ALA A 404 29.29 14.37 10.20
N GLU A 405 28.08 14.16 10.68
CA GLU A 405 27.76 14.24 12.12
C GLU A 405 28.43 13.12 12.95
N SER A 406 28.66 11.94 12.35
CA SER A 406 29.30 10.82 13.03
C SER A 406 30.82 10.91 13.14
N GLN A 407 31.46 11.85 12.41
CA GLN A 407 32.91 12.14 12.43
C GLN A 407 33.18 13.60 12.87
N PRO A 408 32.90 13.98 14.11
CA PRO A 408 33.09 15.38 14.56
C PRO A 408 34.55 15.82 14.73
N GLY A 409 35.51 15.03 14.28
CA GLY A 409 36.96 15.24 14.61
C GLY A 409 37.87 15.55 13.42
N GLU A 410 37.43 15.58 12.15
CA GLU A 410 38.32 15.78 10.99
C GLU A 410 38.06 17.08 10.19
N ALA A 411 37.21 17.97 10.69
CA ALA A 411 37.01 19.30 10.09
C ALA A 411 37.66 20.37 10.97
N GLY A 412 38.99 20.39 10.99
CA GLY A 412 39.85 21.38 11.57
C GLY A 412 40.85 21.91 10.52
#